data_699c9861de5509da3e687271d8f1abb7
#
_entry.id   699c9861de5509da3e687271d8f1abb7
#
_cell.length_a   1.000
_cell.length_b   1.000
_cell.length_c   1.000
_cell.angle_alpha   90.00
_cell.angle_beta   90.00
_cell.angle_gamma   90.00
#
_symmetry.space_group_name_H-M   'P 1'
#
loop_
_entity.id
_entity.type
_entity.pdbx_description
1 polymer ?
#
loop_
_entity_poly.entity_id
_entity_poly.type
_entity_poly.pdbx_seq_one_letter_code
_entity_poly.pdbx_strand_id
1 'polypeptide(L)'
;DEISEVQGIMMTYPELKIGDLTAKKPIIQGGMGIGISLSRLAGAVAKAGGVGVISTAQIGFREPDFEEHPAEACRRAIGKELEKARQIAPNGIIGFNIMTALRDFEGHVRAAVKAGADLIISGAAP
;
A
#
# COMPACT_ATOMS: atom_id res chain seq x y z
N ASP A 1 -11.49 15.54 -15.51
CA ASP A 1 -12.52 14.84 -14.75
C ASP A 1 -13.87 15.50 -14.98
N GLU A 2 -14.96 14.88 -14.57
CA GLU A 2 -16.33 15.36 -14.83
C GLU A 2 -16.60 16.74 -14.25
N ILE A 3 -16.07 17.05 -13.07
CA ILE A 3 -16.26 18.35 -12.42
C ILE A 3 -15.58 19.46 -13.24
N SER A 4 -14.38 19.20 -13.72
CA SER A 4 -13.65 20.16 -14.56
C SER A 4 -14.37 20.41 -15.88
N GLU A 5 -14.93 19.38 -16.49
CA GLU A 5 -15.70 19.49 -17.73
C GLU A 5 -16.99 20.29 -17.54
N VAL A 6 -17.72 20.03 -16.45
CA VAL A 6 -18.95 20.75 -16.13
C VAL A 6 -18.68 22.24 -15.91
N GLN A 7 -17.53 22.60 -15.37
CA GLN A 7 -17.14 23.99 -15.15
C GLN A 7 -16.49 24.63 -16.36
N GLY A 8 -16.30 23.86 -17.45
CA GLY A 8 -15.62 24.36 -18.64
C GLY A 8 -14.13 24.60 -18.42
N ILE A 9 -13.57 24.05 -17.37
CA ILE A 9 -12.15 24.18 -17.00
C ILE A 9 -11.48 22.82 -17.19
N MET A 10 -10.57 22.74 -18.14
CA MET A 10 -9.73 21.56 -18.32
C MET A 10 -8.60 21.62 -17.29
N MET A 11 -8.79 20.95 -16.17
CA MET A 11 -7.74 20.79 -15.18
C MET A 11 -7.05 19.45 -15.36
N THR A 12 -5.78 19.49 -15.77
CA THR A 12 -4.93 18.31 -15.84
C THR A 12 -3.93 18.35 -14.70
N TYR A 13 -3.93 17.30 -13.90
CA TYR A 13 -2.90 17.12 -12.88
C TYR A 13 -1.67 16.50 -13.54
N PRO A 14 -0.47 16.92 -13.15
CA PRO A 14 0.73 16.25 -13.65
C PRO A 14 0.75 14.81 -13.14
N GLU A 15 1.21 13.89 -13.96
CA GLU A 15 1.43 12.52 -13.53
C GLU A 15 2.59 12.47 -12.54
N LEU A 16 2.50 11.56 -11.58
CA LEU A 16 3.58 11.32 -10.62
C LEU A 16 4.44 10.16 -11.10
N LYS A 17 5.72 10.43 -11.34
CA LYS A 17 6.69 9.41 -11.74
C LYS A 17 7.57 9.04 -10.55
N ILE A 18 7.64 7.75 -10.26
CA ILE A 18 8.49 7.18 -9.23
C ILE A 18 9.27 6.03 -9.88
N GLY A 19 10.53 6.26 -10.23
CA GLY A 19 11.29 5.28 -11.01
C GLY A 19 10.57 4.98 -12.32
N ASP A 20 10.27 3.71 -12.57
CA ASP A 20 9.55 3.26 -13.75
C ASP A 20 8.03 3.31 -13.58
N LEU A 21 7.55 3.72 -12.41
CA LEU A 21 6.12 3.79 -12.11
C LEU A 21 5.57 5.15 -12.49
N THR A 22 4.35 5.15 -13.03
CA THR A 22 3.63 6.38 -13.34
C THR A 22 2.23 6.31 -12.75
N ALA A 23 1.95 7.17 -11.77
CA ALA A 23 0.61 7.33 -11.21
C ALA A 23 -0.10 8.44 -12.00
N LYS A 24 -1.29 8.14 -12.53
CA LYS A 24 -2.08 9.11 -13.29
C LYS A 24 -2.48 10.30 -12.43
N LYS A 25 -2.71 10.09 -11.15
CA LYS A 25 -3.01 11.14 -10.19
C LYS A 25 -1.85 11.25 -9.20
N PRO A 26 -1.35 12.47 -8.93
CA PRO A 26 -0.18 12.67 -8.07
C PRO A 26 -0.57 12.62 -6.59
N ILE A 27 -1.18 11.53 -6.17
CA ILE A 27 -1.67 11.32 -4.82
C ILE A 27 -1.07 10.03 -4.28
N ILE A 28 -0.39 10.12 -3.15
CA ILE A 28 0.11 8.97 -2.41
C ILE A 28 -0.70 8.89 -1.12
N GLN A 29 -1.43 7.81 -0.94
CA GLN A 29 -2.20 7.60 0.28
C GLN A 29 -1.25 7.35 1.44
N GLY A 30 -1.53 7.97 2.60
CA GLY A 30 -0.78 7.70 3.82
C GLY A 30 -1.10 6.34 4.40
N GLY A 31 -0.08 5.59 4.80
CA GLY A 31 -0.27 4.32 5.49
C GLY A 31 -0.74 4.54 6.91
N MET A 32 -1.86 3.94 7.29
CA MET A 32 -2.43 4.04 8.62
C MET A 32 -2.62 2.65 9.24
N GLY A 33 -1.95 2.40 10.35
CA GLY A 33 -2.16 1.20 11.17
C GLY A 33 -3.14 1.51 12.31
N ILE A 34 -3.67 0.55 13.02
CA ILE A 34 -3.62 -0.88 12.74
C ILE A 34 -4.93 -1.25 12.05
N GLY A 35 -4.84 -1.96 10.92
CA GLY A 35 -6.04 -2.46 10.26
C GLY A 35 -6.84 -1.45 9.45
N ILE A 36 -6.36 -0.20 9.30
CA ILE A 36 -7.06 0.84 8.54
C ILE A 36 -6.64 0.80 7.08
N SER A 37 -5.34 0.99 6.80
CA SER A 37 -4.82 0.94 5.43
C SER A 37 -4.48 -0.49 5.04
N LEU A 38 -5.48 -1.25 4.65
CA LEU A 38 -5.34 -2.61 4.13
C LEU A 38 -5.79 -2.66 2.66
N SER A 39 -6.09 -3.84 2.18
CA SER A 39 -6.36 -4.11 0.76
C SER A 39 -7.48 -3.25 0.17
N ARG A 40 -8.56 -3.02 0.93
CA ARG A 40 -9.73 -2.31 0.41
C ARG A 40 -9.42 -0.84 0.13
N LEU A 41 -8.81 -0.15 1.10
CA LEU A 41 -8.44 1.25 0.93
C LEU A 41 -7.33 1.42 -0.11
N ALA A 42 -6.26 0.66 0.03
CA ALA A 42 -5.13 0.75 -0.90
C ALA A 42 -5.54 0.36 -2.32
N GLY A 43 -6.35 -0.68 -2.46
CA GLY A 43 -6.86 -1.11 -3.76
C GLY A 43 -7.74 -0.05 -4.41
N ALA A 44 -8.62 0.59 -3.64
CA ALA A 44 -9.49 1.65 -4.15
C ALA A 44 -8.69 2.87 -4.63
N VAL A 45 -7.69 3.29 -3.86
CA VAL A 45 -6.82 4.41 -4.26
C VAL A 45 -6.03 4.08 -5.53
N ALA A 46 -5.45 2.89 -5.59
CA ALA A 46 -4.69 2.43 -6.76
C ALA A 46 -5.58 2.34 -8.00
N LYS A 47 -6.80 1.82 -7.85
CA LYS A 47 -7.78 1.75 -8.93
C LYS A 47 -8.15 3.13 -9.47
N ALA A 48 -8.22 4.12 -8.60
CA ALA A 48 -8.53 5.50 -8.97
C ALA A 48 -7.36 6.24 -9.64
N GLY A 49 -6.17 5.63 -9.70
CA GLY A 49 -5.00 6.20 -10.37
C GLY A 49 -3.95 6.80 -9.46
N GLY A 50 -4.16 6.79 -8.14
CA GLY A 50 -3.16 7.20 -7.16
C GLY A 50 -2.26 6.04 -6.75
N VAL A 51 -1.44 6.27 -5.72
CA VAL A 51 -0.60 5.22 -5.12
C VAL A 51 -1.29 4.71 -3.86
N GLY A 52 -1.77 3.47 -3.91
CA GLY A 52 -2.36 2.80 -2.74
C GLY A 52 -1.27 2.27 -1.83
N VAL A 53 -1.44 2.46 -0.52
CA VAL A 53 -0.42 2.08 0.45
C VAL A 53 -1.05 1.25 1.58
N ILE A 54 -0.50 0.06 1.79
CA ILE A 54 -0.88 -0.83 2.88
C ILE A 54 0.09 -0.62 4.05
N SER A 55 -0.45 -0.40 5.24
CA SER A 55 0.36 -0.30 6.45
C SER A 55 0.65 -1.69 7.01
N THR A 56 1.93 -1.98 7.26
CA THR A 56 2.33 -3.27 7.85
C THR A 56 2.29 -3.28 9.37
N ALA A 57 1.95 -2.16 10.01
CA ALA A 57 1.88 -2.08 11.48
C ALA A 57 0.90 -3.12 12.02
N GLN A 58 1.42 -4.15 12.69
CA GLN A 58 0.67 -5.28 13.23
C GLN A 58 -0.35 -5.88 12.25
N ILE A 59 0.02 -5.94 10.98
CA ILE A 59 -0.87 -6.39 9.90
C ILE A 59 -1.41 -7.81 10.09
N GLY A 60 -0.69 -8.64 10.83
CA GLY A 60 -1.10 -10.02 11.13
C GLY A 60 -2.10 -10.15 12.28
N PHE A 61 -2.65 -9.07 12.81
CA PHE A 61 -3.48 -9.07 14.03
C PHE A 61 -4.74 -9.96 13.94
N ARG A 62 -5.20 -10.27 12.75
CA ARG A 62 -6.34 -11.17 12.53
C ARG A 62 -5.94 -12.62 12.27
N GLU A 63 -4.63 -12.88 12.16
CA GLU A 63 -4.16 -14.25 11.95
C GLU A 63 -4.25 -15.06 13.26
N PRO A 64 -4.65 -16.34 13.19
CA PRO A 64 -4.89 -17.15 14.40
C PRO A 64 -3.68 -17.28 15.31
N ASP A 65 -2.48 -17.26 14.75
CA ASP A 65 -1.21 -17.44 15.46
C ASP A 65 -0.48 -16.12 15.76
N PHE A 66 -1.16 -14.99 15.63
CA PHE A 66 -0.52 -13.67 15.79
C PHE A 66 0.14 -13.48 17.15
N GLU A 67 -0.51 -13.90 18.23
CA GLU A 67 0.03 -13.73 19.58
C GLU A 67 1.28 -14.60 19.80
N GLU A 68 1.29 -15.81 19.25
CA GLU A 68 2.38 -16.77 19.43
C GLU A 68 3.53 -16.54 18.44
N HIS A 69 3.19 -16.18 17.21
CA HIS A 69 4.13 -16.00 16.10
C HIS A 69 3.85 -14.72 15.33
N PRO A 70 4.02 -13.54 15.95
CA PRO A 70 3.64 -12.28 15.32
C PRO A 70 4.40 -11.96 14.02
N ALA A 71 5.68 -12.30 13.96
CA ALA A 71 6.48 -12.03 12.75
C ALA A 71 5.98 -12.85 11.56
N GLU A 72 5.78 -14.14 11.74
CA GLU A 72 5.29 -15.01 10.67
C GLU A 72 3.87 -14.67 10.26
N ALA A 73 3.01 -14.35 11.23
CA ALA A 73 1.64 -13.93 10.97
C ALA A 73 1.60 -12.65 10.13
N CYS A 74 2.45 -11.67 10.45
CA CYS A 74 2.54 -10.44 9.68
C CYS A 74 3.08 -10.68 8.27
N ARG A 75 4.11 -11.47 8.10
CA ARG A 75 4.65 -11.80 6.77
C ARG A 75 3.61 -12.47 5.89
N ARG A 76 2.84 -13.39 6.44
CA ARG A 76 1.76 -14.05 5.73
C ARG A 76 0.64 -13.08 5.36
N ALA A 77 0.26 -12.20 6.28
CA ALA A 77 -0.78 -11.19 6.05
C ALA A 77 -0.37 -10.17 4.98
N ILE A 78 0.91 -9.82 4.88
CA ILE A 78 1.44 -8.94 3.83
C ILE A 78 1.11 -9.53 2.45
N GLY A 79 1.38 -10.80 2.23
CA GLY A 79 1.07 -11.47 0.98
C GLY A 79 -0.43 -11.51 0.69
N LYS A 80 -1.23 -11.87 1.69
CA LYS A 80 -2.70 -11.95 1.55
C LYS A 80 -3.31 -10.59 1.21
N GLU A 81 -2.88 -9.54 1.89
CA GLU A 81 -3.45 -8.21 1.66
C GLU A 81 -3.07 -7.64 0.30
N LEU A 82 -1.84 -7.86 -0.16
CA LEU A 82 -1.48 -7.44 -1.51
C LEU A 82 -2.28 -8.19 -2.56
N GLU A 83 -2.48 -9.50 -2.40
CA GLU A 83 -3.28 -10.27 -3.33
C GLU A 83 -4.70 -9.73 -3.45
N LYS A 84 -5.35 -9.44 -2.32
CA LYS A 84 -6.67 -8.83 -2.31
C LYS A 84 -6.69 -7.45 -2.98
N ALA A 85 -5.68 -6.63 -2.72
CA ALA A 85 -5.57 -5.31 -3.35
C ALA A 85 -5.40 -5.42 -4.87
N ARG A 86 -4.64 -6.40 -5.34
CA ARG A 86 -4.47 -6.67 -6.78
C ARG A 86 -5.76 -7.12 -7.46
N GLN A 87 -6.65 -7.80 -6.74
CA GLN A 87 -7.96 -8.14 -7.27
C GLN A 87 -8.81 -6.89 -7.50
N ILE A 88 -8.67 -5.87 -6.66
CA ILE A 88 -9.37 -4.59 -6.80
C ILE A 88 -8.73 -3.75 -7.90
N ALA A 89 -7.41 -3.68 -7.93
CA ALA A 89 -6.63 -2.85 -8.85
C ALA A 89 -5.50 -3.66 -9.50
N PRO A 90 -5.80 -4.49 -10.50
CA PRO A 90 -4.78 -5.36 -11.13
C PRO A 90 -3.59 -4.60 -11.72
N ASN A 91 -3.82 -3.42 -12.25
CA ASN A 91 -2.79 -2.60 -12.89
C ASN A 91 -2.43 -1.34 -12.09
N GLY A 92 -2.94 -1.24 -10.85
CA GLY A 92 -2.69 -0.09 -10.00
C GLY A 92 -1.33 -0.17 -9.31
N ILE A 93 -0.89 0.97 -8.79
CA ILE A 93 0.34 1.05 -8.01
C ILE A 93 0.02 0.83 -6.54
N ILE A 94 0.59 -0.21 -5.95
CA ILE A 94 0.37 -0.58 -4.56
C ILE A 94 1.71 -0.77 -3.87
N GLY A 95 1.88 -0.05 -2.77
CA GLY A 95 3.06 -0.16 -1.94
C GLY A 95 2.74 -0.51 -0.50
N PHE A 96 3.78 -0.69 0.28
CA PHE A 96 3.69 -0.91 1.72
C PHE A 96 4.42 0.17 2.48
N ASN A 97 3.80 0.62 3.58
CA ASN A 97 4.46 1.45 4.57
C ASN A 97 5.02 0.53 5.64
N ILE A 98 6.34 0.57 5.86
CA ILE A 98 7.03 -0.28 6.82
C ILE A 98 7.90 0.58 7.73
N MET A 99 7.61 0.55 9.02
CA MET A 99 8.40 1.30 10.00
C MET A 99 9.77 0.66 10.20
N THR A 100 10.83 1.46 10.07
CA THR A 100 12.21 0.96 10.20
C THR A 100 12.54 0.49 11.61
N ALA A 101 11.82 0.97 12.61
CA ALA A 101 12.00 0.58 14.02
C ALA A 101 11.44 -0.80 14.36
N LEU A 102 10.73 -1.46 13.45
CA LEU A 102 10.20 -2.80 13.70
C LEU A 102 11.32 -3.82 13.85
N ARG A 103 11.15 -4.75 14.80
CA ARG A 103 12.11 -5.85 15.01
C ARG A 103 12.31 -6.67 13.73
N ASP A 104 11.21 -6.94 13.03
CA ASP A 104 11.23 -7.75 11.80
C ASP A 104 11.14 -6.88 10.54
N PHE A 105 11.78 -5.71 10.56
CA PHE A 105 11.78 -4.82 9.39
C PHE A 105 12.22 -5.53 8.13
N GLU A 106 13.35 -6.23 8.19
CA GLU A 106 13.87 -6.96 7.03
C GLU A 106 12.87 -8.03 6.55
N GLY A 107 12.27 -8.78 7.46
CA GLY A 107 11.28 -9.80 7.12
C GLY A 107 10.05 -9.22 6.45
N HIS A 108 9.58 -8.06 6.92
CA HIS A 108 8.47 -7.35 6.29
C HIS A 108 8.81 -6.88 4.88
N VAL A 109 10.00 -6.31 4.69
CA VAL A 109 10.48 -5.87 3.37
C VAL A 109 10.58 -7.05 2.41
N ARG A 110 11.18 -8.16 2.83
CA ARG A 110 11.29 -9.35 2.01
C ARG A 110 9.93 -9.93 1.64
N ALA A 111 8.99 -9.97 2.58
CA ALA A 111 7.63 -10.43 2.31
C ALA A 111 6.91 -9.53 1.31
N ALA A 112 7.05 -8.22 1.43
CA ALA A 112 6.45 -7.26 0.51
C ALA A 112 7.02 -7.39 -0.91
N VAL A 113 8.34 -7.51 -1.04
CA VAL A 113 9.01 -7.71 -2.33
C VAL A 113 8.59 -9.04 -2.96
N LYS A 114 8.58 -10.10 -2.18
CA LYS A 114 8.17 -11.43 -2.65
C LYS A 114 6.72 -11.44 -3.13
N ALA A 115 5.85 -10.71 -2.46
CA ALA A 115 4.44 -10.60 -2.83
C ALA A 115 4.23 -9.78 -4.11
N GLY A 116 5.21 -8.99 -4.54
CA GLY A 116 5.13 -8.18 -5.74
C GLY A 116 4.70 -6.74 -5.51
N ALA A 117 5.08 -6.16 -4.38
CA ALA A 117 4.82 -4.75 -4.11
C ALA A 117 5.54 -3.87 -5.14
N ASP A 118 4.89 -2.79 -5.56
CA ASP A 118 5.49 -1.86 -6.51
C ASP A 118 6.49 -0.92 -5.86
N LEU A 119 6.27 -0.57 -4.59
CA LEU A 119 7.17 0.30 -3.85
C LEU A 119 7.05 0.07 -2.34
N ILE A 120 8.04 0.56 -1.61
CA ILE A 120 8.06 0.53 -0.16
C ILE A 120 8.35 1.94 0.35
N ILE A 121 7.56 2.36 1.33
CA ILE A 121 7.76 3.62 2.02
C ILE A 121 8.26 3.29 3.42
N SER A 122 9.49 3.64 3.72
CA SER A 122 10.11 3.37 5.02
C SER A 122 10.29 4.66 5.80
N GLY A 123 9.97 4.61 7.06
CA GLY A 123 10.10 5.75 7.94
C GLY A 123 10.02 5.32 9.40
N ALA A 124 9.83 6.29 10.29
CA ALA A 124 9.76 6.07 11.74
C ALA A 124 11.01 5.34 12.27
N ALA A 125 12.18 5.86 11.91
CA ALA A 125 13.44 5.42 12.50
C ALA A 125 13.52 5.88 13.96
N PRO A 126 14.22 5.13 14.83
CA PRO A 126 14.43 5.55 16.21
C PRO A 126 15.29 6.80 16.29
#